data_ab6e6c8e21b6f7feff54195e8f6ec3fb
#
_entry.id   ab6e6c8e21b6f7feff54195e8f6ec3fb
#
_cell.length_a   1.000
_cell.length_b   1.000
_cell.length_c   1.000
_cell.angle_alpha   90.00
_cell.angle_beta   90.00
_cell.angle_gamma   90.00
#
_symmetry.space_group_name_H-M   'P 1'
#
loop_
_entity.id
_entity.type
_entity.pdbx_description
1 polymer ?
#
loop_
_entity_poly.entity_id
_entity_poly.type
_entity_poly.pdbx_seq_one_letter_code
_entity_poly.pdbx_strand_id
1 'polypeptide(L)'
;MDAAYLDVIALVERLHRQFLEVVKLELDSQGVHDINNVQAMILFNIGDLEMTVGELTLRGCYLGSNVSYNVKKMLENGYIVQERSSHDRRSVRVRLSDKGLELHQKMKRMHERHLASLSQGVVQADDLVSAHRTLRRLERFWTHAVEMGARATAFTPAA
;
A
#
# COMPACT_ATOMS: atom_id res chain seq x y z
N MET A 1 26.99 4.55 -12.27
CA MET A 1 25.87 3.69 -11.81
C MET A 1 25.51 4.00 -10.37
N ASP A 2 26.48 4.18 -9.48
CA ASP A 2 26.26 4.34 -8.03
C ASP A 2 25.48 5.61 -7.66
N ALA A 3 25.83 6.77 -8.20
CA ALA A 3 25.10 8.02 -7.95
C ALA A 3 23.64 7.94 -8.42
N ALA A 4 23.39 7.45 -9.64
CA ALA A 4 22.03 7.30 -10.17
C ALA A 4 21.18 6.31 -9.35
N TYR A 5 21.78 5.25 -8.80
CA TYR A 5 21.10 4.32 -7.91
C TYR A 5 20.66 5.03 -6.60
N LEU A 6 21.59 5.74 -5.95
CA LEU A 6 21.29 6.46 -4.71
C LEU A 6 20.25 7.57 -4.93
N ASP A 7 20.32 8.28 -6.05
CA ASP A 7 19.33 9.29 -6.42
C ASP A 7 17.93 8.69 -6.58
N VAL A 8 17.83 7.52 -7.21
CA VAL A 8 16.54 6.81 -7.36
C VAL A 8 15.99 6.39 -5.99
N ILE A 9 16.83 5.85 -5.09
CA ILE A 9 16.39 5.47 -3.73
C ILE A 9 15.85 6.69 -2.97
N ALA A 10 16.63 7.78 -2.95
CA ALA A 10 16.21 9.02 -2.30
C ALA A 10 14.92 9.60 -2.91
N LEU A 11 14.73 9.46 -4.22
CA LEU A 11 13.51 9.89 -4.89
C LEU A 11 12.30 9.02 -4.51
N VAL A 12 12.45 7.70 -4.48
CA VAL A 12 11.39 6.77 -4.07
C VAL A 12 10.91 7.09 -2.65
N GLU A 13 11.83 7.33 -1.71
CA GLU A 13 11.48 7.71 -0.34
C GLU A 13 10.73 9.04 -0.27
N ARG A 14 11.18 10.06 -1.03
CA ARG A 14 10.49 11.35 -1.08
C ARG A 14 9.11 11.24 -1.70
N LEU A 15 8.98 10.53 -2.82
CA LEU A 15 7.70 10.30 -3.51
C LEU A 15 6.69 9.61 -2.60
N HIS A 16 7.12 8.60 -1.84
CA HIS A 16 6.24 7.93 -0.89
C HIS A 16 5.71 8.90 0.17
N ARG A 17 6.58 9.70 0.79
CA ARG A 17 6.16 10.70 1.79
C ARG A 17 5.24 11.76 1.19
N GLN A 18 5.57 12.30 0.03
CA GLN A 18 4.74 13.31 -0.65
C GLN A 18 3.37 12.76 -1.04
N PHE A 19 3.32 11.52 -1.50
CA PHE A 19 2.05 10.90 -1.86
C PHE A 19 1.15 10.68 -0.62
N LEU A 20 1.72 10.31 0.52
CA LEU A 20 0.97 10.23 1.77
C LEU A 20 0.39 11.60 2.21
N GLU A 21 1.13 12.70 1.98
CA GLU A 21 0.61 14.06 2.24
C GLU A 21 -0.54 14.42 1.27
N VAL A 22 -0.43 14.04 0.00
CA VAL A 22 -1.52 14.22 -0.98
C VAL A 22 -2.79 13.47 -0.55
N VAL A 23 -2.64 12.22 -0.09
CA VAL A 23 -3.77 11.43 0.43
C VAL A 23 -4.38 12.10 1.67
N LYS A 24 -3.54 12.63 2.58
CA LYS A 24 -4.00 13.35 3.76
C LYS A 24 -4.82 14.59 3.38
N LEU A 25 -4.32 15.41 2.46
CA LEU A 25 -5.04 16.60 1.99
C LEU A 25 -6.39 16.22 1.35
N GLU A 26 -6.46 15.12 0.62
CA GLU A 26 -7.72 14.63 0.06
C GLU A 26 -8.70 14.22 1.17
N LEU A 27 -8.25 13.48 2.19
CA LEU A 27 -9.09 13.11 3.34
C LEU A 27 -9.62 14.36 4.06
N ASP A 28 -8.75 15.33 4.35
CA ASP A 28 -9.09 16.57 5.03
C ASP A 28 -10.12 17.39 4.21
N SER A 29 -9.94 17.48 2.88
CA SER A 29 -10.87 18.18 1.98
C SER A 29 -12.27 17.58 1.95
N GLN A 30 -12.38 16.31 2.30
CA GLN A 30 -13.64 15.56 2.34
C GLN A 30 -14.22 15.42 3.75
N GLY A 31 -13.60 16.05 4.75
CA GLY A 31 -14.01 15.97 6.16
C GLY A 31 -13.84 14.58 6.77
N VAL A 32 -12.93 13.77 6.26
CA VAL A 32 -12.65 12.42 6.75
C VAL A 32 -11.48 12.48 7.74
N HIS A 33 -11.76 12.33 9.04
CA HIS A 33 -10.76 12.50 10.10
C HIS A 33 -10.58 11.27 10.99
N ASP A 34 -11.38 10.22 10.79
CA ASP A 34 -11.37 8.97 11.56
C ASP A 34 -10.54 7.85 10.91
N ILE A 35 -9.81 8.17 9.85
CA ILE A 35 -8.84 7.30 9.17
C ILE A 35 -7.63 8.15 8.75
N ASN A 36 -6.42 7.62 8.90
CA ASN A 36 -5.22 8.32 8.46
C ASN A 36 -4.81 7.92 7.03
N ASN A 37 -3.84 8.63 6.47
CA ASN A 37 -3.36 8.42 5.10
C ASN A 37 -2.81 7.00 4.87
N VAL A 38 -2.09 6.41 5.84
CA VAL A 38 -1.57 5.03 5.73
C VAL A 38 -2.73 4.02 5.69
N GLN A 39 -3.72 4.20 6.57
CA GLN A 39 -4.92 3.35 6.60
C GLN A 39 -5.72 3.49 5.31
N ALA A 40 -5.86 4.71 4.78
CA ALA A 40 -6.52 4.95 3.50
C ALA A 40 -5.80 4.24 2.34
N MET A 41 -4.47 4.19 2.35
CA MET A 41 -3.70 3.42 1.36
C MET A 41 -3.89 1.92 1.51
N ILE A 42 -3.94 1.40 2.74
CA ILE A 42 -4.26 -0.01 2.99
C ILE A 42 -5.66 -0.34 2.45
N LEU A 43 -6.64 0.51 2.77
CA LEU A 43 -8.01 0.40 2.28
C LEU A 43 -8.05 0.39 0.75
N PHE A 44 -7.34 1.29 0.10
CA PHE A 44 -7.26 1.35 -1.35
C PHE A 44 -6.67 0.07 -1.96
N ASN A 45 -5.66 -0.54 -1.30
CA ASN A 45 -5.06 -1.79 -1.71
C ASN A 45 -5.98 -3.02 -1.51
N ILE A 46 -6.91 -2.99 -0.56
CA ILE A 46 -7.95 -4.01 -0.42
C ILE A 46 -8.89 -3.92 -1.62
N GLY A 47 -9.40 -2.73 -1.93
CA GLY A 47 -10.32 -2.50 -3.05
C GLY A 47 -11.58 -3.37 -2.93
N ASP A 48 -12.01 -3.93 -4.05
CA ASP A 48 -13.18 -4.81 -4.13
C ASP A 48 -12.87 -6.28 -3.78
N LEU A 49 -11.70 -6.55 -3.22
CA LEU A 49 -11.25 -7.90 -2.91
C LEU A 49 -11.54 -8.27 -1.46
N GLU A 50 -11.59 -9.58 -1.24
CA GLU A 50 -11.56 -10.19 0.08
C GLU A 50 -10.24 -10.93 0.26
N MET A 51 -9.51 -10.67 1.35
CA MET A 51 -8.18 -11.23 1.57
C MET A 51 -7.88 -11.43 3.06
N THR A 52 -6.93 -12.30 3.34
CA THR A 52 -6.39 -12.44 4.70
C THR A 52 -5.44 -11.28 5.03
N VAL A 53 -5.19 -11.04 6.32
CA VAL A 53 -4.20 -10.05 6.77
C VAL A 53 -2.80 -10.40 6.26
N GLY A 54 -2.48 -11.70 6.14
CA GLY A 54 -1.21 -12.17 5.56
C GLY A 54 -1.07 -11.80 4.07
N GLU A 55 -2.13 -12.04 3.28
CA GLU A 55 -2.16 -11.64 1.86
C GLU A 55 -2.03 -10.13 1.70
N LEU A 56 -2.71 -9.35 2.56
CA LEU A 56 -2.60 -7.89 2.58
C LEU A 56 -1.17 -7.43 2.88
N THR A 57 -0.52 -8.06 3.86
CA THR A 57 0.87 -7.79 4.23
C THR A 57 1.82 -8.01 3.05
N LEU A 58 1.69 -9.15 2.37
CA LEU A 58 2.52 -9.49 1.21
C LEU A 58 2.28 -8.55 0.04
N ARG A 59 1.01 -8.24 -0.25
CA ARG A 59 0.61 -7.39 -1.39
C ARG A 59 1.14 -5.96 -1.28
N GLY A 60 1.13 -5.40 -0.07
CA GLY A 60 1.58 -4.02 0.18
C GLY A 60 3.01 -3.90 0.67
N CYS A 61 3.76 -5.02 0.79
CA CYS A 61 5.08 -5.06 1.40
C CYS A 61 5.13 -4.38 2.78
N TYR A 62 4.04 -4.47 3.54
CA TYR A 62 3.92 -3.87 4.87
C TYR A 62 4.65 -4.71 5.92
N LEU A 63 5.12 -4.05 6.98
CA LEU A 63 5.54 -4.75 8.19
C LEU A 63 4.30 -5.33 8.90
N GLY A 64 4.30 -6.63 9.20
CA GLY A 64 3.15 -7.35 9.71
C GLY A 64 2.52 -6.74 10.98
N SER A 65 3.34 -6.22 11.91
CA SER A 65 2.86 -5.52 13.11
C SER A 65 2.08 -4.24 12.77
N ASN A 66 2.53 -3.47 11.78
CA ASN A 66 1.86 -2.25 11.35
C ASN A 66 0.53 -2.55 10.66
N VAL A 67 0.47 -3.61 9.84
CA VAL A 67 -0.79 -4.01 9.20
C VAL A 67 -1.82 -4.44 10.23
N SER A 68 -1.45 -5.29 11.18
CA SER A 68 -2.37 -5.78 12.22
C SER A 68 -2.95 -4.63 13.05
N TYR A 69 -2.14 -3.64 13.43
CA TYR A 69 -2.59 -2.45 14.14
C TYR A 69 -3.57 -1.63 13.30
N ASN A 70 -3.22 -1.34 12.04
CA ASN A 70 -4.05 -0.52 11.16
C ASN A 70 -5.36 -1.23 10.80
N VAL A 71 -5.34 -2.54 10.54
CA VAL A 71 -6.54 -3.36 10.30
C VAL A 71 -7.48 -3.29 11.51
N LYS A 72 -6.95 -3.43 12.74
CA LYS A 72 -7.75 -3.29 13.95
C LYS A 72 -8.43 -1.92 14.04
N LYS A 73 -7.69 -0.83 13.78
CA LYS A 73 -8.23 0.53 13.79
C LYS A 73 -9.29 0.76 12.70
N MET A 74 -9.10 0.21 11.53
CA MET A 74 -10.05 0.29 10.43
C MET A 74 -11.34 -0.51 10.72
N LEU A 75 -11.23 -1.64 11.44
CA LEU A 75 -12.38 -2.38 11.96
C LEU A 75 -13.15 -1.56 12.99
N GLU A 76 -12.47 -1.00 14.00
CA GLU A 76 -13.05 -0.15 15.05
C GLU A 76 -13.80 1.04 14.45
N ASN A 77 -13.26 1.66 13.39
CA ASN A 77 -13.85 2.81 12.71
C ASN A 77 -14.85 2.44 11.61
N GLY A 78 -15.11 1.14 11.40
CA GLY A 78 -16.15 0.63 10.51
C GLY A 78 -15.82 0.71 9.01
N TYR A 79 -14.55 0.84 8.62
CA TYR A 79 -14.14 0.86 7.21
C TYR A 79 -13.99 -0.52 6.60
N ILE A 80 -13.70 -1.51 7.39
CA ILE A 80 -13.59 -2.90 6.96
C ILE A 80 -14.45 -3.79 7.83
N VAL A 81 -14.83 -4.93 7.29
CA VAL A 81 -15.48 -6.02 8.00
C VAL A 81 -14.58 -7.25 7.95
N GLN A 82 -14.69 -8.06 8.98
CA GLN A 82 -13.91 -9.26 9.17
C GLN A 82 -14.83 -10.46 9.21
N GLU A 83 -14.55 -11.43 8.38
CA GLU A 83 -15.33 -12.67 8.30
C GLU A 83 -14.41 -13.87 8.49
N ARG A 84 -14.88 -14.90 9.19
CA ARG A 84 -14.18 -16.18 9.25
C ARG A 84 -14.46 -16.96 7.97
N SER A 85 -13.41 -17.52 7.37
CA SER A 85 -13.59 -18.36 6.21
C SER A 85 -14.50 -19.56 6.54
N SER A 86 -15.47 -19.84 5.68
CA SER A 86 -16.34 -21.01 5.79
C SER A 86 -15.58 -22.33 5.59
N HIS A 87 -14.46 -22.30 4.87
CA HIS A 87 -13.63 -23.47 4.56
C HIS A 87 -12.46 -23.68 5.55
N ASP A 88 -11.94 -22.60 6.15
CA ASP A 88 -10.89 -22.68 7.17
C ASP A 88 -11.21 -21.71 8.31
N ARG A 89 -11.73 -22.24 9.40
CA ARG A 89 -12.10 -21.44 10.60
C ARG A 89 -10.91 -20.73 11.26
N ARG A 90 -9.67 -21.06 10.89
CA ARG A 90 -8.43 -20.41 11.35
C ARG A 90 -8.07 -19.21 10.49
N SER A 91 -8.61 -19.11 9.28
CA SER A 91 -8.36 -18.04 8.34
C SER A 91 -9.39 -16.94 8.51
N VAL A 92 -8.91 -15.75 8.84
CA VAL A 92 -9.73 -14.55 8.96
C VAL A 92 -9.51 -13.68 7.73
N ARG A 93 -10.59 -13.37 7.04
CA ARG A 93 -10.58 -12.52 5.84
C ARG A 93 -11.14 -11.14 6.16
N VAL A 94 -10.61 -10.15 5.49
CA VAL A 94 -11.05 -8.76 5.58
C VAL A 94 -11.52 -8.29 4.21
N ARG A 95 -12.56 -7.50 4.18
CA ARG A 95 -13.06 -6.78 2.99
C ARG A 95 -13.55 -5.40 3.39
N LEU A 96 -13.73 -4.52 2.43
CA LEU A 96 -14.30 -3.21 2.72
C LEU A 96 -15.77 -3.33 3.14
N SER A 97 -16.18 -2.49 4.10
CA SER A 97 -17.58 -2.21 4.39
C SER A 97 -18.16 -1.23 3.38
N ASP A 98 -19.45 -0.91 3.44
CA ASP A 98 -20.05 0.12 2.60
C ASP A 98 -19.37 1.48 2.80
N LYS A 99 -19.03 1.85 4.04
CA LYS A 99 -18.24 3.05 4.38
C LYS A 99 -16.84 2.98 3.75
N GLY A 100 -16.20 1.83 3.78
CA GLY A 100 -14.89 1.60 3.16
C GLY A 100 -14.95 1.70 1.64
N LEU A 101 -15.97 1.12 1.02
CA LEU A 101 -16.19 1.20 -0.43
C LEU A 101 -16.45 2.65 -0.88
N GLU A 102 -17.21 3.43 -0.10
CA GLU A 102 -17.43 4.85 -0.39
C GLU A 102 -16.10 5.62 -0.39
N LEU A 103 -15.24 5.42 0.63
CA LEU A 103 -13.93 6.05 0.68
C LEU A 103 -13.03 5.57 -0.46
N HIS A 104 -13.03 4.29 -0.79
CA HIS A 104 -12.30 3.73 -1.94
C HIS A 104 -12.69 4.45 -3.24
N GLN A 105 -13.98 4.68 -3.48
CA GLN A 105 -14.47 5.41 -4.65
C GLN A 105 -14.00 6.88 -4.65
N LYS A 106 -13.95 7.52 -3.49
CA LYS A 106 -13.43 8.90 -3.35
C LYS A 106 -11.94 8.95 -3.72
N MET A 107 -11.13 8.01 -3.24
CA MET A 107 -9.71 7.91 -3.59
C MET A 107 -9.52 7.60 -5.08
N LYS A 108 -10.34 6.74 -5.67
CA LYS A 108 -10.31 6.45 -7.11
C LYS A 108 -10.53 7.73 -7.93
N ARG A 109 -11.51 8.55 -7.56
CA ARG A 109 -11.74 9.86 -8.21
C ARG A 109 -10.57 10.82 -8.04
N MET A 110 -9.86 10.80 -6.90
CA MET A 110 -8.61 11.55 -6.70
C MET A 110 -7.57 11.13 -7.76
N HIS A 111 -7.33 9.83 -7.93
CA HIS A 111 -6.39 9.33 -8.94
C HIS A 111 -6.80 9.72 -10.37
N GLU A 112 -8.09 9.68 -10.69
CA GLU A 112 -8.61 10.08 -12.00
C GLU A 112 -8.33 11.58 -12.28
N ARG A 113 -8.52 12.45 -11.26
CA ARG A 113 -8.15 13.88 -11.37
C ARG A 113 -6.64 14.08 -11.56
N HIS A 114 -5.82 13.35 -10.82
CA HIS A 114 -4.36 13.42 -10.98
C HIS A 114 -3.93 12.97 -12.38
N LEU A 115 -4.50 11.87 -12.87
CA LEU A 115 -4.20 11.38 -14.21
C LEU A 115 -4.58 12.44 -15.29
N ALA A 116 -5.74 13.04 -15.17
CA ALA A 116 -6.17 14.12 -16.07
C ALA A 116 -5.21 15.32 -16.06
N SER A 117 -4.69 15.69 -14.88
CA SER A 117 -3.72 16.79 -14.74
C SER A 117 -2.33 16.42 -15.30
N LEU A 118 -1.86 15.20 -15.05
CA LEU A 118 -0.56 14.72 -15.53
C LEU A 118 -0.53 14.62 -17.07
N SER A 119 -1.64 14.20 -17.69
CA SER A 119 -1.76 14.05 -19.15
C SER A 119 -1.72 15.39 -19.91
N GLN A 120 -1.78 16.53 -19.21
CA GLN A 120 -1.61 17.88 -19.81
C GLN A 120 -0.14 18.25 -20.07
N GLY A 121 0.76 17.29 -20.12
CA GLY A 121 2.15 17.46 -20.52
C GLY A 121 3.18 17.43 -19.41
N VAL A 122 2.78 17.08 -18.18
CA VAL A 122 3.72 16.92 -17.04
C VAL A 122 4.52 15.64 -17.18
N VAL A 123 3.87 14.54 -17.58
CA VAL A 123 4.48 13.22 -17.77
C VAL A 123 3.83 12.53 -18.96
N GLN A 124 4.64 11.89 -19.81
CA GLN A 124 4.13 11.09 -20.91
C GLN A 124 3.81 9.65 -20.45
N ALA A 125 2.85 9.01 -21.12
CA ALA A 125 2.47 7.63 -20.78
C ALA A 125 3.66 6.66 -20.86
N ASP A 126 4.52 6.81 -21.86
CA ASP A 126 5.72 5.98 -22.05
C ASP A 126 6.76 6.17 -20.95
N ASP A 127 6.84 7.37 -20.35
CA ASP A 127 7.72 7.63 -19.21
C ASP A 127 7.24 6.84 -17.98
N LEU A 128 5.94 6.82 -17.73
CA LEU A 128 5.34 6.04 -16.64
C LEU A 128 5.55 4.54 -16.83
N VAL A 129 5.39 4.02 -18.05
CA VAL A 129 5.66 2.62 -18.39
C VAL A 129 7.13 2.26 -18.14
N SER A 130 8.04 3.14 -18.54
CA SER A 130 9.50 2.95 -18.38
C SER A 130 9.89 3.00 -16.90
N ALA A 131 9.39 3.97 -16.15
CA ALA A 131 9.60 4.10 -14.71
C ALA A 131 9.06 2.87 -13.96
N HIS A 132 7.82 2.44 -14.25
CA HIS A 132 7.23 1.23 -13.66
C HIS A 132 8.12 0.00 -13.92
N ARG A 133 8.59 -0.21 -15.16
CA ARG A 133 9.45 -1.34 -15.51
C ARG A 133 10.76 -1.34 -14.71
N THR A 134 11.38 -0.19 -14.53
CA THR A 134 12.63 -0.03 -13.80
C THR A 134 12.42 -0.27 -12.31
N LEU A 135 11.39 0.35 -11.72
CA LEU A 135 11.07 0.20 -10.29
C LEU A 135 10.67 -1.25 -9.95
N ARG A 136 9.97 -1.95 -10.83
CA ARG A 136 9.67 -3.39 -10.66
C ARG A 136 10.90 -4.29 -10.65
N ARG A 137 11.97 -3.91 -11.34
CA ARG A 137 13.27 -4.63 -11.28
C ARG A 137 13.97 -4.41 -9.94
N LEU A 138 13.96 -3.18 -9.43
CA LEU A 138 14.49 -2.85 -8.10
C LEU A 138 13.71 -3.55 -6.99
N GLU A 139 12.39 -3.53 -7.06
CA GLU A 139 11.52 -4.24 -6.12
C GLU A 139 11.87 -5.73 -6.04
N ARG A 140 11.99 -6.41 -7.18
CA ARG A 140 12.37 -7.83 -7.21
C ARG A 140 13.76 -8.09 -6.64
N PHE A 141 14.71 -7.21 -6.92
CA PHE A 141 16.05 -7.30 -6.36
C PHE A 141 16.03 -7.20 -4.83
N TRP A 142 15.30 -6.23 -4.29
CA TRP A 142 15.19 -6.06 -2.84
C TRP A 142 14.39 -7.16 -2.18
N THR A 143 13.31 -7.64 -2.79
CA THR A 143 12.54 -8.80 -2.29
C THR A 143 13.46 -10.00 -2.13
N HIS A 144 14.27 -10.31 -3.16
CA HIS A 144 15.23 -11.40 -3.08
C HIS A 144 16.29 -11.18 -1.99
N ALA A 145 16.83 -9.98 -1.85
CA ALA A 145 17.80 -9.64 -0.82
C ALA A 145 17.23 -9.83 0.61
N VAL A 146 15.98 -9.42 0.84
CA VAL A 146 15.28 -9.62 2.12
C VAL A 146 15.06 -11.11 2.40
N GLU A 147 14.62 -11.89 1.41
CA GLU A 147 14.40 -13.34 1.56
C GLU A 147 15.71 -14.07 1.89
N MET A 148 16.80 -13.73 1.24
CA MET A 148 18.12 -14.31 1.50
C MET A 148 18.65 -13.90 2.87
N GLY A 149 18.48 -12.65 3.28
CA GLY A 149 18.84 -12.16 4.61
C GLY A 149 18.05 -12.87 5.71
N ALA A 150 16.74 -13.03 5.53
CA ALA A 150 15.91 -13.78 6.48
C ALA A 150 16.31 -15.24 6.63
N ARG A 151 16.72 -15.90 5.53
CA ARG A 151 17.25 -17.29 5.60
C ARG A 151 18.58 -17.35 6.33
N ALA A 152 19.50 -16.41 6.10
CA ALA A 152 20.79 -16.37 6.78
C ALA A 152 20.65 -16.21 8.30
N THR A 153 19.72 -15.37 8.77
CA THR A 153 19.46 -15.19 10.21
C THR A 153 18.77 -16.39 10.87
N ALA A 154 17.95 -17.14 10.11
CA ALA A 154 17.29 -18.34 10.61
C ALA A 154 18.26 -19.51 10.84
N PHE A 155 19.45 -19.49 10.25
CA PHE A 155 20.49 -20.53 10.39
C PHE A 155 21.61 -20.18 11.38
N THR A 156 21.54 -19.02 12.06
CA THR A 156 22.51 -18.69 13.10
C THR A 156 22.06 -19.34 14.41
N PRO A 157 22.72 -20.39 14.92
CA PRO A 157 22.36 -20.97 16.20
C PRO A 157 22.59 -19.93 17.30
N ALA A 158 21.64 -19.84 18.23
CA ALA A 158 21.79 -19.03 19.43
C ALA A 158 23.03 -19.50 20.20
N ALA A 159 24.00 -18.62 20.39
CA ALA A 159 25.19 -18.85 21.18
C ALA A 159 24.88 -18.90 22.68
#